data_7bca6b6b511b1f3fd567147261c6b26e
#
_entry.id   7bca6b6b511b1f3fd567147261c6b26e
#
_cell.length_a   1.000
_cell.length_b   1.000
_cell.length_c   1.000
_cell.angle_alpha   90.00
_cell.angle_beta   90.00
_cell.angle_gamma   90.00
#
_symmetry.space_group_name_H-M   'P 1'
#
loop_
_entity.id
_entity.type
_entity.pdbx_description
1 polymer ?
#
loop_
_entity_poly.entity_id
_entity_poly.type
_entity_poly.pdbx_seq_one_letter_code
_entity_poly.pdbx_strand_id
1 'polypeptide(L)'
;RNIVSLGADETLPLISYYGTGRLWGLKKVTLNKKQHETSRLSAYIDCLDPLSSYKSFESWYEYICKSEFEIRMEALEKEHDNLLYNEFTTIRKSLQEAVNHILEKNTGWKNIIYKQKAKAIVAQNENFGELSVIQLSDGIRNMIGLVADIAYKAIKLNPHLENAPKQTPGIVLIDEVDMHLHPKWQQTVL
;
A
#
# COMPACT_ATOMS: atom_id res chain seq x y z
N ARG A 1 -16.24 -21.10 -1.32
CA ARG A 1 -15.78 -20.76 -2.70
C ARG A 1 -16.85 -19.99 -3.49
N ASN A 2 -18.14 -20.38 -3.39
CA ASN A 2 -19.20 -19.76 -4.20
C ASN A 2 -19.58 -18.33 -3.74
N ILE A 3 -19.47 -18.01 -2.46
CA ILE A 3 -19.83 -16.68 -1.90
C ILE A 3 -18.89 -15.61 -2.46
N VAL A 4 -17.60 -15.87 -2.47
CA VAL A 4 -16.60 -14.90 -2.96
C VAL A 4 -16.63 -14.75 -4.48
N SER A 5 -16.97 -15.82 -5.21
CA SER A 5 -17.10 -15.79 -6.68
C SER A 5 -18.35 -15.04 -7.16
N LEU A 6 -19.37 -14.90 -6.31
CA LEU A 6 -20.60 -14.18 -6.62
C LEU A 6 -20.55 -12.67 -6.31
N GLY A 7 -19.39 -12.15 -5.89
CA GLY A 7 -19.25 -10.72 -5.59
C GLY A 7 -20.02 -10.26 -4.34
N ALA A 8 -20.32 -11.17 -3.41
CA ALA A 8 -20.95 -10.82 -2.14
C ALA A 8 -20.07 -9.85 -1.35
N ASP A 9 -20.68 -8.88 -0.65
CA ASP A 9 -20.01 -7.89 0.22
C ASP A 9 -19.50 -8.51 1.54
N GLU A 10 -19.13 -9.79 1.49
CA GLU A 10 -18.53 -10.50 2.60
C GLU A 10 -17.15 -9.94 2.92
N THR A 11 -16.92 -9.65 4.20
CA THR A 11 -15.62 -9.19 4.67
C THR A 11 -14.67 -10.37 4.78
N LEU A 12 -13.59 -10.32 4.01
CA LEU A 12 -12.54 -11.33 4.00
C LEU A 12 -11.44 -10.96 5.00
N PRO A 13 -10.97 -11.92 5.84
CA PRO A 13 -9.91 -11.65 6.79
C PRO A 13 -8.57 -11.44 6.08
N LEU A 14 -7.78 -10.48 6.54
CA LEU A 14 -6.39 -10.33 6.12
C LEU A 14 -5.54 -11.42 6.79
N ILE A 15 -4.71 -12.11 5.99
CA ILE A 15 -3.71 -13.06 6.49
C ILE A 15 -2.39 -12.71 5.81
N SER A 16 -1.36 -12.42 6.60
CA SER A 16 -0.02 -12.14 6.07
C SER A 16 1.07 -12.55 7.04
N TYR A 17 2.19 -12.99 6.48
CA TYR A 17 3.43 -13.24 7.20
C TYR A 17 4.57 -12.41 6.61
N TYR A 18 5.33 -11.77 7.48
CA TYR A 18 6.50 -10.97 7.13
C TYR A 18 7.71 -11.48 7.90
N GLY A 19 8.61 -12.19 7.21
CA GLY A 19 9.86 -12.69 7.78
C GLY A 19 10.94 -11.64 7.86
N THR A 20 12.10 -12.00 8.41
CA THR A 20 13.27 -11.13 8.53
C THR A 20 13.83 -10.69 7.17
N GLY A 21 13.64 -11.51 6.13
CA GLY A 21 14.02 -11.20 4.73
C GLY A 21 13.11 -10.21 4.00
N ARG A 22 12.13 -9.56 4.68
CA ARG A 22 11.21 -8.55 4.11
C ARG A 22 11.90 -7.28 3.61
N LEU A 23 13.19 -7.13 3.90
CA LEU A 23 14.02 -6.10 3.31
C LEU A 23 13.92 -6.18 1.79
N TRP A 24 13.58 -5.11 1.14
CA TRP A 24 13.57 -4.75 -0.29
C TRP A 24 14.45 -5.67 -1.18
N GLY A 25 14.38 -6.96 -0.91
CA GLY A 25 15.13 -7.99 -1.62
C GLY A 25 14.78 -7.90 -3.09
N LEU A 26 15.82 -7.91 -3.91
CA LEU A 26 15.82 -7.93 -5.37
C LEU A 26 15.19 -9.22 -5.92
N LYS A 27 14.06 -9.66 -5.37
CA LYS A 27 13.29 -10.73 -5.98
C LYS A 27 12.90 -10.23 -7.37
N LYS A 28 13.50 -10.76 -8.41
CA LYS A 28 13.01 -10.58 -9.77
C LYS A 28 11.61 -11.19 -9.82
N VAL A 29 10.62 -10.40 -9.49
CA VAL A 29 9.24 -10.78 -9.76
C VAL A 29 9.13 -10.81 -11.27
N THR A 30 9.03 -12.00 -11.82
CA THR A 30 8.58 -12.17 -13.20
C THR A 30 7.14 -11.67 -13.17
N LEU A 31 6.94 -10.42 -13.57
CA LEU A 31 5.62 -9.81 -13.69
C LEU A 31 4.89 -10.60 -14.78
N ASN A 32 4.26 -11.70 -14.38
CA ASN A 32 3.23 -12.28 -15.21
C ASN A 32 2.17 -11.18 -15.37
N LYS A 33 1.87 -10.78 -16.61
CA LYS A 33 0.87 -9.77 -16.99
C LYS A 33 -0.54 -10.00 -16.39
N LYS A 34 -0.73 -11.06 -15.60
CA LYS A 34 -1.96 -11.42 -14.88
C LYS A 34 -2.15 -10.73 -13.52
N GLN A 35 -1.27 -9.83 -13.08
CA GLN A 35 -1.39 -9.20 -11.75
C GLN A 35 -2.46 -8.11 -11.63
N HIS A 36 -3.12 -7.74 -12.72
CA HIS A 36 -4.38 -6.99 -12.69
C HIS A 36 -5.60 -7.92 -12.56
N GLU A 37 -5.43 -9.08 -11.91
CA GLU A 37 -6.59 -9.92 -11.62
C GLU A 37 -7.56 -9.13 -10.73
N THR A 38 -8.76 -8.93 -11.26
CA THR A 38 -9.90 -8.30 -10.58
C THR A 38 -10.38 -9.09 -9.37
N SER A 39 -9.87 -10.30 -9.17
CA SER A 39 -10.23 -11.16 -8.04
C SER A 39 -9.68 -10.64 -6.71
N ARG A 40 -10.58 -10.41 -5.75
CA ARG A 40 -10.24 -10.09 -4.35
C ARG A 40 -9.26 -11.11 -3.74
N LEU A 41 -9.39 -12.39 -4.11
CA LEU A 41 -8.56 -13.49 -3.60
C LEU A 41 -7.09 -13.42 -4.02
N SER A 42 -6.77 -12.61 -5.04
CA SER A 42 -5.38 -12.42 -5.45
C SER A 42 -4.52 -11.74 -4.36
N ALA A 43 -5.13 -11.09 -3.37
CA ALA A 43 -4.42 -10.56 -2.20
C ALA A 43 -3.87 -11.66 -1.27
N TYR A 44 -4.34 -12.91 -1.40
CA TYR A 44 -3.79 -14.06 -0.67
C TYR A 44 -2.62 -14.74 -1.39
N ILE A 45 -2.33 -14.36 -2.63
CA ILE A 45 -1.16 -14.90 -3.32
C ILE A 45 0.09 -14.48 -2.55
N ASP A 46 0.95 -15.45 -2.25
CA ASP A 46 2.20 -15.27 -1.50
C ASP A 46 2.02 -14.62 -0.10
N CYS A 47 0.80 -14.64 0.48
CA CYS A 47 0.54 -13.99 1.78
C CYS A 47 1.35 -14.61 2.94
N LEU A 48 1.84 -15.83 2.80
CA LEU A 48 2.70 -16.52 3.76
C LEU A 48 4.16 -16.59 3.31
N ASP A 49 4.52 -15.98 2.19
CA ASP A 49 5.92 -15.87 1.76
C ASP A 49 6.63 -14.80 2.62
N PRO A 50 7.70 -15.17 3.34
CA PRO A 50 8.46 -14.23 4.18
C PRO A 50 9.08 -13.07 3.38
N LEU A 51 9.21 -13.23 2.06
CA LEU A 51 9.72 -12.21 1.14
C LEU A 51 8.53 -11.46 0.50
N SER A 52 7.84 -10.63 1.28
CA SER A 52 6.77 -9.77 0.78
C SER A 52 7.24 -8.92 -0.41
N SER A 53 6.45 -8.90 -1.47
CA SER A 53 6.83 -8.24 -2.72
C SER A 53 6.42 -6.77 -2.73
N TYR A 54 7.31 -5.89 -2.27
CA TYR A 54 7.16 -4.44 -2.46
C TYR A 54 6.84 -4.05 -3.91
N LYS A 55 7.39 -4.79 -4.88
CA LYS A 55 7.12 -4.53 -6.31
C LYS A 55 5.66 -4.71 -6.69
N SER A 56 4.96 -5.66 -6.07
CA SER A 56 3.52 -5.84 -6.32
C SER A 56 2.73 -4.65 -5.81
N PHE A 57 3.06 -4.17 -4.62
CA PHE A 57 2.51 -2.94 -4.08
C PHE A 57 2.85 -1.73 -4.96
N GLU A 58 4.12 -1.54 -5.34
CA GLU A 58 4.57 -0.41 -6.16
C GLU A 58 3.83 -0.37 -7.49
N SER A 59 3.75 -1.50 -8.21
CA SER A 59 3.05 -1.59 -9.50
C SER A 59 1.55 -1.31 -9.38
N TRP A 60 0.92 -1.83 -8.31
CA TRP A 60 -0.49 -1.56 -8.05
C TRP A 60 -0.71 -0.08 -7.69
N TYR A 61 0.14 0.50 -6.85
CA TYR A 61 0.00 1.90 -6.45
C TYR A 61 0.27 2.86 -7.61
N GLU A 62 1.22 2.53 -8.47
CA GLU A 62 1.43 3.22 -9.74
C GLU A 62 0.16 3.21 -10.59
N TYR A 63 -0.49 2.05 -10.74
CA TYR A 63 -1.75 1.92 -11.45
C TYR A 63 -2.83 2.81 -10.85
N ILE A 64 -3.04 2.76 -9.53
CA ILE A 64 -4.04 3.58 -8.82
C ILE A 64 -3.80 5.08 -9.07
N CYS A 65 -2.56 5.55 -8.92
CA CYS A 65 -2.23 6.95 -9.12
C CYS A 65 -2.39 7.41 -10.58
N LYS A 66 -2.08 6.54 -11.54
CA LYS A 66 -2.28 6.83 -12.97
C LYS A 66 -3.75 6.89 -13.33
N SER A 67 -4.54 5.90 -12.91
CA SER A 67 -5.99 5.87 -13.17
C SER A 67 -6.71 7.06 -12.54
N GLU A 68 -6.35 7.44 -11.30
CA GLU A 68 -6.87 8.65 -10.67
C GLU A 68 -6.55 9.89 -11.51
N PHE A 69 -5.31 10.01 -11.98
CA PHE A 69 -4.88 11.15 -12.78
C PHE A 69 -5.62 11.23 -14.11
N GLU A 70 -5.75 10.11 -14.83
CA GLU A 70 -6.45 10.02 -16.12
C GLU A 70 -7.92 10.46 -15.98
N ILE A 71 -8.65 9.88 -15.01
CA ILE A 71 -10.06 10.25 -14.77
C ILE A 71 -10.19 11.74 -14.41
N ARG A 72 -9.28 12.27 -13.59
CA ARG A 72 -9.31 13.70 -13.23
C ARG A 72 -9.03 14.60 -14.42
N MET A 73 -8.13 14.23 -15.32
CA MET A 73 -7.86 14.99 -16.54
C MET A 73 -9.07 14.97 -17.48
N GLU A 74 -9.70 13.80 -17.68
CA GLU A 74 -10.93 13.71 -18.45
C GLU A 74 -12.09 14.54 -17.87
N ALA A 75 -12.20 14.55 -16.53
CA ALA A 75 -13.21 15.36 -15.85
C ALA A 75 -13.02 16.86 -16.10
N LEU A 76 -11.77 17.33 -16.03
CA LEU A 76 -11.43 18.73 -16.29
C LEU A 76 -11.69 19.13 -17.75
N GLU A 77 -11.38 18.24 -18.71
CA GLU A 77 -11.64 18.47 -20.13
C GLU A 77 -13.14 18.55 -20.47
N LYS A 78 -13.97 17.78 -19.74
CA LYS A 78 -15.42 17.69 -19.98
C LYS A 78 -16.24 18.61 -19.06
N GLU A 79 -15.60 19.42 -18.22
CA GLU A 79 -16.25 20.25 -17.19
C GLU A 79 -17.18 19.45 -16.24
N HIS A 80 -16.81 18.20 -15.95
CA HIS A 80 -17.54 17.28 -15.09
C HIS A 80 -16.95 17.21 -13.67
N ASP A 81 -17.29 18.16 -12.81
CA ASP A 81 -16.75 18.26 -11.44
C ASP A 81 -17.00 16.99 -10.59
N ASN A 82 -18.07 16.24 -10.85
CA ASN A 82 -18.41 15.04 -10.09
C ASN A 82 -17.39 13.91 -10.21
N LEU A 83 -16.55 13.90 -11.26
CA LEU A 83 -15.51 12.88 -11.48
C LEU A 83 -14.17 13.24 -10.84
N LEU A 84 -14.04 14.44 -10.27
CA LEU A 84 -12.81 14.86 -9.57
C LEU A 84 -12.56 14.02 -8.30
N TYR A 85 -13.59 13.41 -7.73
CA TYR A 85 -13.52 12.48 -6.62
C TYR A 85 -14.06 11.12 -7.05
N ASN A 86 -13.19 10.15 -7.24
CA ASN A 86 -13.51 8.83 -7.75
C ASN A 86 -12.97 7.71 -6.82
N GLU A 87 -13.24 6.45 -7.14
CA GLU A 87 -12.80 5.30 -6.34
C GLU A 87 -11.28 5.26 -6.14
N PHE A 88 -10.48 5.61 -7.15
CA PHE A 88 -9.01 5.64 -7.05
C PHE A 88 -8.52 6.72 -6.08
N THR A 89 -9.23 7.85 -6.01
CA THR A 89 -8.98 8.90 -5.01
C THR A 89 -9.21 8.37 -3.60
N THR A 90 -10.29 7.64 -3.39
CA THR A 90 -10.62 7.02 -2.08
C THR A 90 -9.56 6.01 -1.68
N ILE A 91 -9.20 5.09 -2.58
CA ILE A 91 -8.16 4.07 -2.38
C ILE A 91 -6.83 4.73 -2.01
N ARG A 92 -6.38 5.71 -2.81
CA ARG A 92 -5.12 6.41 -2.56
C ARG A 92 -5.11 7.12 -1.21
N LYS A 93 -6.20 7.81 -0.86
CA LYS A 93 -6.32 8.50 0.44
C LYS A 93 -6.29 7.52 1.60
N SER A 94 -7.05 6.44 1.55
CA SER A 94 -7.06 5.41 2.60
C SER A 94 -5.66 4.81 2.83
N LEU A 95 -4.91 4.56 1.75
CA LEU A 95 -3.54 4.10 1.85
C LEU A 95 -2.62 5.16 2.47
N GLN A 96 -2.71 6.41 2.01
CA GLN A 96 -1.91 7.52 2.56
C GLN A 96 -2.19 7.73 4.04
N GLU A 97 -3.44 7.68 4.47
CA GLU A 97 -3.82 7.79 5.87
C GLU A 97 -3.22 6.67 6.72
N ALA A 98 -3.27 5.42 6.25
CA ALA A 98 -2.69 4.29 6.95
C ALA A 98 -1.17 4.46 7.13
N VAL A 99 -0.47 4.88 6.09
CA VAL A 99 0.98 5.12 6.13
C VAL A 99 1.32 6.34 7.01
N ASN A 100 0.60 7.45 6.84
CA ASN A 100 0.83 8.68 7.63
C ASN A 100 0.64 8.43 9.12
N HIS A 101 -0.40 7.67 9.49
CA HIS A 101 -0.70 7.36 10.90
C HIS A 101 0.51 6.77 11.66
N ILE A 102 1.30 5.96 10.98
CA ILE A 102 2.46 5.30 11.58
C ILE A 102 3.74 6.11 11.40
N LEU A 103 3.93 6.73 10.23
CA LEU A 103 5.20 7.38 9.88
C LEU A 103 5.32 8.81 10.37
N GLU A 104 4.27 9.63 10.21
CA GLU A 104 4.37 11.09 10.39
C GLU A 104 4.85 11.46 11.78
N LYS A 105 4.22 10.92 12.82
CA LYS A 105 4.56 11.21 14.22
C LYS A 105 5.98 10.80 14.60
N ASN A 106 6.45 9.69 14.04
CA ASN A 106 7.72 9.10 14.43
C ASN A 106 8.91 9.57 13.59
N THR A 107 8.67 9.90 12.32
CA THR A 107 9.75 10.14 11.34
C THR A 107 9.66 11.51 10.67
N GLY A 108 8.49 12.15 10.72
CA GLY A 108 8.19 13.36 9.94
C GLY A 108 7.96 13.10 8.45
N TRP A 109 8.05 11.84 7.98
CA TRP A 109 7.72 11.48 6.61
C TRP A 109 6.23 11.20 6.48
N LYS A 110 5.64 11.69 5.38
CA LYS A 110 4.20 11.59 5.09
C LYS A 110 3.92 11.65 3.59
N ASN A 111 2.64 11.48 3.22
CA ASN A 111 2.12 11.71 1.88
C ASN A 111 2.87 10.95 0.79
N ILE A 112 2.94 9.62 0.93
CA ILE A 112 3.49 8.80 -0.15
C ILE A 112 2.63 8.98 -1.41
N ILE A 113 3.27 9.18 -2.56
CA ILE A 113 2.60 9.28 -3.85
C ILE A 113 3.51 8.76 -4.97
N TYR A 114 2.94 8.14 -5.99
CA TYR A 114 3.70 7.78 -7.18
C TYR A 114 3.87 9.01 -8.09
N LYS A 115 5.12 9.35 -8.42
CA LYS A 115 5.47 10.44 -9.34
C LYS A 115 5.87 9.88 -10.69
N GLN A 116 5.09 10.17 -11.73
CA GLN A 116 5.33 9.67 -13.08
C GLN A 116 6.69 10.12 -13.65
N LYS A 117 7.10 11.37 -13.40
CA LYS A 117 8.40 11.89 -13.85
C LYS A 117 9.58 11.16 -13.21
N ALA A 118 9.47 10.83 -11.94
CA ALA A 118 10.49 10.11 -11.20
C ALA A 118 10.40 8.58 -11.39
N LYS A 119 9.29 8.07 -11.91
CA LYS A 119 8.93 6.65 -11.98
C LYS A 119 9.15 5.94 -10.64
N ALA A 120 8.78 6.59 -9.56
CA ALA A 120 9.01 6.12 -8.20
C ALA A 120 7.96 6.64 -7.23
N ILE A 121 7.76 5.91 -6.14
CA ILE A 121 7.03 6.40 -4.99
C ILE A 121 7.94 7.35 -4.23
N VAL A 122 7.42 8.54 -3.92
CA VAL A 122 8.08 9.56 -3.13
C VAL A 122 7.33 9.79 -1.82
N ALA A 123 8.04 10.24 -0.80
CA ALA A 123 7.48 10.68 0.48
C ALA A 123 7.90 12.14 0.72
N GLN A 124 7.10 12.86 1.48
CA GLN A 124 7.32 14.28 1.82
C GLN A 124 7.77 14.39 3.27
N ASN A 125 8.66 15.34 3.53
CA ASN A 125 9.11 15.74 4.86
C ASN A 125 9.29 17.25 4.89
N GLU A 126 8.90 17.90 5.97
CA GLU A 126 8.96 19.36 6.09
C GLU A 126 10.39 19.90 6.06
N ASN A 127 11.36 19.15 6.61
CA ASN A 127 12.75 19.56 6.69
C ASN A 127 13.60 19.16 5.46
N PHE A 128 13.26 17.99 4.88
CA PHE A 128 14.07 17.38 3.82
C PHE A 128 13.41 17.47 2.43
N GLY A 129 12.21 18.04 2.36
CA GLY A 129 11.47 18.12 1.12
C GLY A 129 10.90 16.76 0.68
N GLU A 130 10.98 16.50 -0.62
CA GLU A 130 10.44 15.28 -1.22
C GLU A 130 11.58 14.35 -1.66
N LEU A 131 11.59 13.11 -1.18
CA LEU A 131 12.55 12.10 -1.54
C LEU A 131 11.86 10.82 -2.04
N SER A 132 12.52 10.12 -2.96
CA SER A 132 12.09 8.78 -3.34
C SER A 132 12.22 7.84 -2.14
N VAL A 133 11.24 6.94 -1.99
CA VAL A 133 11.24 5.97 -0.87
C VAL A 133 12.52 5.13 -0.85
N ILE A 134 13.13 4.82 -2.00
CA ILE A 134 14.42 4.11 -2.06
C ILE A 134 15.62 4.92 -1.54
N GLN A 135 15.50 6.23 -1.40
CA GLN A 135 16.54 7.10 -0.84
C GLN A 135 16.44 7.26 0.67
N LEU A 136 15.35 6.77 1.27
CA LEU A 136 15.15 6.80 2.71
C LEU A 136 15.98 5.72 3.42
N SER A 137 16.15 5.86 4.73
CA SER A 137 16.82 4.83 5.53
C SER A 137 16.08 3.49 5.47
N ASP A 138 16.80 2.40 5.67
CA ASP A 138 16.25 1.04 5.60
C ASP A 138 15.05 0.85 6.54
N GLY A 139 15.12 1.39 7.76
CA GLY A 139 14.03 1.31 8.73
C GLY A 139 12.75 2.01 8.25
N ILE A 140 12.89 3.23 7.68
CA ILE A 140 11.74 3.96 7.13
C ILE A 140 11.15 3.26 5.92
N ARG A 141 12.01 2.78 5.01
CA ARG A 141 11.58 2.02 3.83
C ARG A 141 10.80 0.77 4.21
N ASN A 142 11.34 -0.01 5.17
CA ASN A 142 10.70 -1.24 5.63
C ASN A 142 9.35 -0.96 6.26
N MET A 143 9.25 0.10 7.05
CA MET A 143 7.98 0.50 7.67
C MET A 143 6.96 0.91 6.61
N ILE A 144 7.35 1.73 5.63
CA ILE A 144 6.49 2.10 4.50
C ILE A 144 6.03 0.84 3.75
N GLY A 145 6.97 -0.04 3.39
CA GLY A 145 6.66 -1.26 2.65
C GLY A 145 5.69 -2.18 3.38
N LEU A 146 5.92 -2.40 4.68
CA LEU A 146 5.08 -3.22 5.54
C LEU A 146 3.66 -2.66 5.64
N VAL A 147 3.53 -1.40 6.05
CA VAL A 147 2.22 -0.76 6.26
C VAL A 147 1.45 -0.63 4.96
N ALA A 148 2.14 -0.25 3.88
CA ALA A 148 1.54 -0.09 2.58
C ALA A 148 1.07 -1.44 1.98
N ASP A 149 1.82 -2.53 2.17
CA ASP A 149 1.42 -3.86 1.71
C ASP A 149 0.21 -4.39 2.51
N ILE A 150 0.19 -4.19 3.83
CA ILE A 150 -0.98 -4.53 4.66
C ILE A 150 -2.22 -3.75 4.20
N ALA A 151 -2.09 -2.44 4.02
CA ALA A 151 -3.18 -1.59 3.57
C ALA A 151 -3.66 -1.96 2.16
N TYR A 152 -2.73 -2.23 1.23
CA TYR A 152 -3.02 -2.74 -0.11
C TYR A 152 -3.86 -4.02 -0.08
N LYS A 153 -3.41 -5.03 0.69
CA LYS A 153 -4.12 -6.30 0.82
C LYS A 153 -5.52 -6.11 1.43
N ALA A 154 -5.63 -5.28 2.48
CA ALA A 154 -6.91 -4.96 3.10
C ALA A 154 -7.90 -4.33 2.11
N ILE A 155 -7.46 -3.33 1.34
CA ILE A 155 -8.27 -2.66 0.31
C ILE A 155 -8.68 -3.65 -0.78
N LYS A 156 -7.75 -4.48 -1.24
CA LYS A 156 -8.01 -5.45 -2.30
C LYS A 156 -8.96 -6.56 -1.87
N LEU A 157 -8.86 -7.03 -0.62
CA LEU A 157 -9.77 -8.01 -0.04
C LEU A 157 -11.19 -7.45 0.16
N ASN A 158 -11.29 -6.20 0.60
CA ASN A 158 -12.54 -5.59 1.04
C ASN A 158 -12.78 -4.21 0.40
N PRO A 159 -12.92 -4.13 -0.94
CA PRO A 159 -13.10 -2.86 -1.63
C PRO A 159 -14.43 -2.16 -1.28
N HIS A 160 -15.38 -2.89 -0.70
CA HIS A 160 -16.68 -2.36 -0.24
C HIS A 160 -16.58 -1.60 1.09
N LEU A 161 -15.48 -1.74 1.84
CA LEU A 161 -15.29 -1.02 3.09
C LEU A 161 -14.76 0.40 2.83
N GLU A 162 -15.37 1.40 3.46
CA GLU A 162 -14.98 2.80 3.31
C GLU A 162 -13.53 3.06 3.75
N ASN A 163 -13.10 2.39 4.82
CA ASN A 163 -11.71 2.43 5.32
C ASN A 163 -11.18 1.02 5.57
N ALA A 164 -11.00 0.26 4.49
CA ALA A 164 -10.57 -1.12 4.54
C ALA A 164 -9.31 -1.35 5.41
N PRO A 165 -8.25 -0.51 5.40
CA PRO A 165 -7.09 -0.72 6.26
C PRO A 165 -7.41 -0.73 7.77
N LYS A 166 -8.45 -0.02 8.20
CA LYS A 166 -8.85 0.04 9.61
C LYS A 166 -9.95 -0.96 9.97
N GLN A 167 -10.74 -1.38 8.99
CA GLN A 167 -11.95 -2.18 9.20
C GLN A 167 -11.77 -3.67 8.88
N THR A 168 -10.73 -4.03 8.12
CA THR A 168 -10.48 -5.42 7.75
C THR A 168 -9.96 -6.21 8.96
N PRO A 169 -10.67 -7.23 9.42
CA PRO A 169 -10.17 -8.14 10.45
C PRO A 169 -9.04 -9.01 9.87
N GLY A 170 -8.13 -9.47 10.72
CA GLY A 170 -7.09 -10.36 10.20
C GLY A 170 -6.02 -10.74 11.20
N ILE A 171 -5.06 -11.51 10.72
CA ILE A 171 -3.88 -11.95 11.44
C ILE A 171 -2.65 -11.58 10.63
N VAL A 172 -1.80 -10.76 11.20
CA VAL A 172 -0.51 -10.39 10.63
C VAL A 172 0.60 -10.91 11.54
N LEU A 173 1.43 -11.79 11.02
CA LEU A 173 2.60 -12.32 11.72
C LEU A 173 3.82 -11.58 11.21
N ILE A 174 4.57 -10.96 12.11
CA ILE A 174 5.77 -10.19 11.78
C ILE A 174 6.92 -10.74 12.62
N ASP A 175 7.93 -11.26 11.93
CA ASP A 175 9.15 -11.72 12.56
C ASP A 175 10.11 -10.52 12.76
N GLU A 176 10.70 -10.40 13.96
CA GLU A 176 11.60 -9.32 14.33
C GLU A 176 11.06 -7.92 13.90
N VAL A 177 9.88 -7.56 14.42
CA VAL A 177 9.18 -6.32 14.08
C VAL A 177 10.03 -5.06 14.33
N ASP A 178 10.95 -5.13 15.26
CA ASP A 178 11.87 -4.07 15.67
C ASP A 178 13.15 -4.00 14.80
N MET A 179 13.38 -4.99 13.92
CA MET A 179 14.57 -5.02 13.09
C MET A 179 14.68 -3.75 12.22
N HIS A 180 15.86 -3.11 12.28
CA HIS A 180 16.17 -1.87 11.57
C HIS A 180 15.35 -0.64 12.00
N LEU A 181 14.53 -0.73 13.06
CA LEU A 181 13.84 0.43 13.60
C LEU A 181 14.75 1.20 14.57
N HIS A 182 14.60 2.52 14.57
CA HIS A 182 15.25 3.36 15.58
C HIS A 182 14.73 3.00 16.98
N PRO A 183 15.55 2.96 18.05
CA PRO A 183 15.15 2.55 19.39
C PRO A 183 13.88 3.23 19.93
N LYS A 184 13.66 4.52 19.59
CA LYS A 184 12.42 5.22 19.94
C LYS A 184 11.17 4.65 19.27
N TRP A 185 11.32 4.03 18.10
CA TRP A 185 10.18 3.45 17.37
C TRP A 185 9.88 2.04 17.84
N GLN A 186 10.90 1.32 18.30
CA GLN A 186 10.73 0.01 18.92
C GLN A 186 9.76 0.05 20.11
N GLN A 187 9.76 1.16 20.86
CA GLN A 187 8.84 1.38 21.98
C GLN A 187 7.40 1.73 21.58
N THR A 188 7.17 2.08 20.31
CA THR A 188 5.86 2.56 19.84
C THR A 188 5.15 1.53 18.95
N VAL A 189 5.89 0.53 18.46
CA VAL A 189 5.36 -0.52 17.55
C VAL A 189 4.81 -1.71 18.33
N LEU A 190 5.18 -1.85 19.59
CA LEU A 190 4.66 -2.84 20.57
C LEU A 190 3.56 -2.20 21.42
#